data_78627cb151163467e6394ed051a33326
#
_entry.id   78627cb151163467e6394ed051a33326
#
_cell.length_a   1.000
_cell.length_b   1.000
_cell.length_c   1.000
_cell.angle_alpha   90.00
_cell.angle_beta   90.00
_cell.angle_gamma   90.00
#
_symmetry.space_group_name_H-M   'P 1'
#
loop_
_entity.id
_entity.type
_entity.pdbx_description
1 polymer ?
#
loop_
_entity_poly.entity_id
_entity_poly.type
_entity_poly.pdbx_seq_one_letter_code
_entity_poly.pdbx_strand_id
1 'polypeptide(L)'
;MSFETVRYTPEWRASLVSLLARVGTTQLSDEEFTWWFDRNPAGEGIVSLAVDGGEVVGVAAMSFFRTRLNGVETRLAIPVNVATDSRYRGQGVFSTLERENEEAAAVAGSPLTVTFPNAKSYPIFVLRLGWTDLPRLRLWARPLRVSGVARYLLGRAGEHGGMRATSGDVRTLHGLEVRPLERFGPDMDELGRRAAAGYGSHFSRDAEYFNWRYLDSPRDYRCFGAYRGGELAGVAVVGHTFKHGVSAGFLADLVVAPDGVQAVRALVSRAVAEVKGGADALVLLPPPARSQRRALARAGFAPTNTKLRFIGKTLHDDARVDARGDAWHFTLGDFDFF
;
A
#
# COMPACT_ATOMS: atom_id res chain seq x y z
N MET A 1 10.25 21.39 26.98
CA MET A 1 10.84 20.06 26.81
C MET A 1 11.71 20.13 25.59
N SER A 2 12.95 19.68 25.67
CA SER A 2 13.86 19.63 24.54
C SER A 2 13.97 18.17 24.11
N PHE A 3 14.05 17.93 22.82
CA PHE A 3 14.37 16.63 22.27
C PHE A 3 15.59 16.79 21.35
N GLU A 4 16.35 15.75 21.21
CA GLU A 4 17.40 15.62 20.19
C GLU A 4 16.95 14.67 19.09
N THR A 5 17.52 14.76 17.91
CA THR A 5 17.25 13.86 16.79
C THR A 5 18.43 12.94 16.58
N VAL A 6 18.12 11.64 16.39
CA VAL A 6 19.14 10.61 16.13
C VAL A 6 18.66 9.68 15.01
N ARG A 7 19.60 9.10 14.30
CA ARG A 7 19.28 7.98 13.41
C ARG A 7 19.01 6.72 14.22
N TYR A 8 18.06 5.93 13.77
CA TYR A 8 17.79 4.63 14.39
C TYR A 8 19.03 3.74 14.32
N THR A 9 19.31 3.11 15.46
CA THR A 9 20.22 1.96 15.59
C THR A 9 19.51 0.90 16.42
N PRO A 10 19.93 -0.38 16.37
CA PRO A 10 19.27 -1.48 17.10
C PRO A 10 19.11 -1.24 18.60
N GLU A 11 19.98 -0.44 19.23
CA GLU A 11 19.89 -0.08 20.65
C GLU A 11 18.61 0.70 21.00
N TRP A 12 18.03 1.45 20.06
CA TRP A 12 16.77 2.17 20.23
C TRP A 12 15.52 1.32 20.10
N ARG A 13 15.66 0.04 19.68
CA ARG A 13 14.53 -0.83 19.36
C ARG A 13 13.50 -0.93 20.48
N ALA A 14 13.95 -1.20 21.70
CA ALA A 14 13.06 -1.38 22.85
C ALA A 14 12.28 -0.10 23.16
N SER A 15 12.96 1.05 23.13
CA SER A 15 12.33 2.37 23.38
C SER A 15 11.35 2.75 22.27
N LEU A 16 11.68 2.47 21.01
CA LEU A 16 10.80 2.70 19.87
C LEU A 16 9.51 1.85 19.95
N VAL A 17 9.63 0.55 20.24
CA VAL A 17 8.47 -0.33 20.43
C VAL A 17 7.59 0.18 21.57
N SER A 18 8.20 0.63 22.68
CA SER A 18 7.47 1.25 23.80
C SER A 18 6.71 2.53 23.38
N LEU A 19 7.31 3.41 22.57
CA LEU A 19 6.61 4.57 22.02
C LEU A 19 5.40 4.14 21.19
N LEU A 20 5.56 3.21 20.25
CA LEU A 20 4.49 2.77 19.36
C LEU A 20 3.32 2.14 20.12
N ALA A 21 3.60 1.38 21.17
CA ALA A 21 2.59 0.83 22.07
C ALA A 21 1.81 1.95 22.82
N ARG A 22 2.52 2.97 23.30
CA ARG A 22 1.88 4.10 23.99
C ARG A 22 0.99 4.95 23.08
N VAL A 23 1.41 5.15 21.85
CA VAL A 23 0.70 6.02 20.89
C VAL A 23 -0.50 5.31 20.27
N GLY A 24 -0.54 3.99 20.27
CA GLY A 24 -1.66 3.17 19.81
C GLY A 24 -1.99 3.33 18.31
N THR A 25 -1.05 3.84 17.51
CA THR A 25 -1.31 4.19 16.10
C THR A 25 -0.89 3.13 15.11
N THR A 26 0.08 2.29 15.48
CA THR A 26 0.52 1.18 14.62
C THR A 26 1.16 0.15 15.52
N GLN A 27 0.68 -1.06 15.47
CA GLN A 27 1.39 -2.18 16.07
C GLN A 27 2.51 -2.57 15.11
N LEU A 28 3.65 -1.92 15.19
CA LEU A 28 4.85 -2.38 14.51
C LEU A 28 5.51 -3.40 15.44
N SER A 29 5.24 -4.66 15.22
CA SER A 29 5.97 -5.75 15.88
C SER A 29 7.44 -5.75 15.43
N ASP A 30 8.30 -6.44 16.17
CA ASP A 30 9.68 -6.62 15.74
C ASP A 30 9.79 -7.28 14.37
N GLU A 31 8.92 -8.22 14.08
CA GLU A 31 8.84 -8.91 12.79
C GLU A 31 8.43 -7.93 11.67
N GLU A 32 7.40 -7.10 11.90
CA GLU A 32 6.97 -6.09 10.93
C GLU A 32 8.04 -5.03 10.68
N PHE A 33 8.77 -4.59 11.72
CA PHE A 33 9.87 -3.65 11.56
C PHE A 33 10.98 -4.25 10.69
N THR A 34 11.44 -5.46 11.03
CA THR A 34 12.47 -6.19 10.29
C THR A 34 12.05 -6.41 8.84
N TRP A 35 10.81 -6.85 8.62
CA TRP A 35 10.27 -7.02 7.27
C TRP A 35 10.27 -5.71 6.50
N TRP A 36 9.79 -4.62 7.09
CA TRP A 36 9.56 -3.35 6.40
C TRP A 36 10.83 -2.56 6.13
N PHE A 37 11.79 -2.56 7.06
CA PHE A 37 12.97 -1.71 7.00
C PHE A 37 14.26 -2.46 6.68
N ASP A 38 14.45 -3.67 7.23
CA ASP A 38 15.71 -4.40 7.07
C ASP A 38 15.69 -5.34 5.85
N ARG A 39 14.53 -5.95 5.53
CA ARG A 39 14.38 -6.92 4.44
C ARG A 39 13.75 -6.36 3.17
N ASN A 40 13.63 -5.06 3.06
CA ASN A 40 13.06 -4.43 1.87
C ASN A 40 14.03 -4.56 0.68
N PRO A 41 13.61 -5.19 -0.45
CA PRO A 41 14.48 -5.40 -1.60
C PRO A 41 14.88 -4.10 -2.32
N ALA A 42 14.18 -3.00 -2.07
CA ALA A 42 14.52 -1.69 -2.62
C ALA A 42 15.60 -0.96 -1.80
N GLY A 43 16.02 -1.51 -0.67
CA GLY A 43 17.06 -0.99 0.19
C GLY A 43 16.58 -0.70 1.61
N GLU A 44 17.54 -0.55 2.51
CA GLU A 44 17.31 -0.24 3.92
C GLU A 44 16.54 1.07 4.09
N GLY A 45 15.55 1.09 4.98
CA GLY A 45 14.72 2.26 5.25
C GLY A 45 15.46 3.35 6.00
N ILE A 46 14.96 4.57 5.89
CA ILE A 46 15.45 5.73 6.66
C ILE A 46 14.54 5.87 7.90
N VAL A 47 15.12 5.77 9.09
CA VAL A 47 14.36 5.92 10.35
C VAL A 47 15.03 6.96 11.23
N SER A 48 14.33 8.06 11.52
CA SER A 48 14.76 9.11 12.43
C SER A 48 13.92 9.11 13.69
N LEU A 49 14.59 9.33 14.82
CA LEU A 49 14.00 9.32 16.14
C LEU A 49 14.19 10.68 16.82
N ALA A 50 13.17 11.11 17.56
CA ALA A 50 13.30 12.16 18.56
C ALA A 50 13.45 11.50 19.92
N VAL A 51 14.47 11.91 20.67
CA VAL A 51 14.84 11.34 21.96
C VAL A 51 14.87 12.44 23.02
N ASP A 52 14.31 12.14 24.19
CA ASP A 52 14.42 13.02 25.39
C ASP A 52 14.64 12.13 26.62
N GLY A 53 15.72 12.44 27.39
CA GLY A 53 16.07 11.69 28.60
C GLY A 53 16.36 10.20 28.36
N GLY A 54 16.85 9.84 27.18
CA GLY A 54 17.13 8.44 26.80
C GLY A 54 15.89 7.64 26.34
N GLU A 55 14.74 8.26 26.22
CA GLU A 55 13.51 7.65 25.69
C GLU A 55 13.16 8.16 24.31
N VAL A 56 12.69 7.27 23.42
CA VAL A 56 12.14 7.66 22.13
C VAL A 56 10.74 8.29 22.35
N VAL A 57 10.60 9.56 21.92
CA VAL A 57 9.39 10.35 22.03
C VAL A 57 8.75 10.67 20.68
N GLY A 58 9.44 10.39 19.59
CA GLY A 58 8.93 10.53 18.24
C GLY A 58 9.69 9.65 17.25
N VAL A 59 9.00 9.25 16.18
CA VAL A 59 9.59 8.52 15.04
C VAL A 59 8.97 9.03 13.74
N ALA A 60 9.81 9.18 12.73
CA ALA A 60 9.42 9.27 11.34
C ALA A 60 10.31 8.32 10.52
N ALA A 61 9.71 7.59 9.61
CA ALA A 61 10.43 6.63 8.79
C ALA A 61 10.05 6.76 7.32
N MET A 62 10.97 6.40 6.44
CA MET A 62 10.74 6.24 5.01
C MET A 62 11.18 4.85 4.56
N SER A 63 10.40 4.24 3.71
CA SER A 63 10.72 2.98 3.05
C SER A 63 10.99 3.22 1.58
N PHE A 64 11.92 2.47 0.99
CA PHE A 64 12.22 2.62 -0.44
C PHE A 64 11.36 1.69 -1.29
N PHE A 65 11.02 2.17 -2.49
CA PHE A 65 10.32 1.40 -3.52
C PHE A 65 11.00 1.59 -4.87
N ARG A 66 11.32 0.48 -5.53
CA ARG A 66 11.73 0.54 -6.93
C ARG A 66 10.56 1.08 -7.76
N THR A 67 10.83 2.08 -8.56
CA THR A 67 9.79 2.88 -9.22
C THR A 67 10.18 3.15 -10.66
N ARG A 68 9.24 3.06 -11.57
CA ARG A 68 9.36 3.62 -12.90
C ARG A 68 8.69 5.00 -12.92
N LEU A 69 9.50 6.05 -12.89
CA LEU A 69 9.05 7.43 -12.87
C LEU A 69 9.17 8.05 -14.26
N ASN A 70 8.03 8.36 -14.90
CA ASN A 70 8.00 8.90 -16.28
C ASN A 70 8.83 8.06 -17.27
N GLY A 71 8.79 6.73 -17.11
CA GLY A 71 9.52 5.79 -17.98
C GLY A 71 10.97 5.50 -17.56
N VAL A 72 11.52 6.21 -16.58
CA VAL A 72 12.87 6.02 -16.04
C VAL A 72 12.82 5.19 -14.75
N GLU A 73 13.67 4.18 -14.65
CA GLU A 73 13.80 3.39 -13.43
C GLU A 73 14.54 4.20 -12.37
N THR A 74 13.98 4.25 -11.17
CA THR A 74 14.53 4.95 -10.02
C THR A 74 14.07 4.29 -8.72
N ARG A 75 14.43 4.88 -7.60
CA ARG A 75 13.99 4.48 -6.27
C ARG A 75 13.40 5.67 -5.54
N LEU A 76 12.19 5.52 -5.01
CA LEU A 76 11.53 6.55 -4.21
C LEU A 76 11.52 6.17 -2.74
N ALA A 77 11.85 7.12 -1.89
CA ALA A 77 11.62 7.04 -0.44
C ALA A 77 10.21 7.54 -0.13
N ILE A 78 9.43 6.73 0.57
CA ILE A 78 8.02 6.98 0.88
C ILE A 78 7.84 7.05 2.40
N PRO A 79 7.29 8.14 2.96
CA PRO A 79 6.99 8.25 4.39
C PRO A 79 6.03 7.17 4.87
N VAL A 80 6.43 6.46 5.89
CA VAL A 80 5.67 5.40 6.57
C VAL A 80 5.88 5.50 8.08
N ASN A 81 4.97 4.94 8.87
CA ASN A 81 5.15 4.73 10.32
C ASN A 81 5.59 5.99 11.10
N VAL A 82 4.78 7.03 11.06
CA VAL A 82 5.02 8.27 11.82
C VAL A 82 4.25 8.25 13.14
N ALA A 83 4.95 8.48 14.26
CA ALA A 83 4.36 8.59 15.57
C ALA A 83 5.04 9.66 16.43
N THR A 84 4.27 10.34 17.29
CA THR A 84 4.78 11.31 18.27
C THR A 84 4.01 11.13 19.57
N ASP A 85 4.73 10.97 20.68
CA ASP A 85 4.16 10.93 22.02
C ASP A 85 3.26 12.16 22.26
N SER A 86 2.12 11.96 22.89
CA SER A 86 1.12 13.02 23.11
C SER A 86 1.69 14.25 23.84
N ARG A 87 2.65 14.06 24.75
CA ARG A 87 3.33 15.09 25.52
C ARG A 87 4.20 16.01 24.65
N TYR A 88 4.65 15.54 23.49
CA TYR A 88 5.54 16.27 22.56
C TYR A 88 4.81 16.75 21.31
N ARG A 89 3.50 16.56 21.22
CA ARG A 89 2.71 17.08 20.09
C ARG A 89 2.70 18.60 20.09
N GLY A 90 2.65 19.17 18.90
CA GLY A 90 2.68 20.62 18.71
C GLY A 90 4.07 21.27 18.82
N GLN A 91 5.11 20.52 19.24
CA GLN A 91 6.49 21.02 19.42
C GLN A 91 7.37 20.83 18.18
N GLY A 92 6.80 20.45 17.04
CA GLY A 92 7.54 20.33 15.78
C GLY A 92 8.25 18.99 15.55
N VAL A 93 8.15 18.02 16.47
CA VAL A 93 8.86 16.72 16.38
C VAL A 93 8.69 16.09 14.99
N PHE A 94 7.45 15.88 14.54
CA PHE A 94 7.20 15.27 13.24
C PHE A 94 7.85 16.04 12.09
N SER A 95 7.68 17.38 12.05
CA SER A 95 8.20 18.17 10.95
C SER A 95 9.74 18.25 10.93
N THR A 96 10.39 18.12 12.09
CA THR A 96 11.85 18.06 12.19
C THR A 96 12.37 16.72 11.63
N LEU A 97 11.84 15.62 12.14
CA LEU A 97 12.25 14.27 11.69
C LEU A 97 11.98 14.06 10.20
N GLU A 98 10.86 14.56 9.69
CA GLU A 98 10.52 14.41 8.28
C GLU A 98 11.45 15.18 7.36
N ARG A 99 11.87 16.42 7.73
CA ARG A 99 12.90 17.15 6.95
C ARG A 99 14.23 16.42 6.90
N GLU A 100 14.69 15.88 8.04
CA GLU A 100 15.92 15.08 8.07
C GLU A 100 15.80 13.82 7.20
N ASN A 101 14.63 13.19 7.18
CA ASN A 101 14.38 12.05 6.31
C ASN A 101 14.34 12.44 4.83
N GLU A 102 13.71 13.59 4.48
CA GLU A 102 13.71 14.13 3.11
C GLU A 102 15.13 14.42 2.62
N GLU A 103 15.98 15.04 3.46
CA GLU A 103 17.39 15.30 3.15
C GLU A 103 18.17 13.99 2.94
N ALA A 104 17.99 13.01 3.83
CA ALA A 104 18.62 11.71 3.67
C ALA A 104 18.13 10.94 2.45
N ALA A 105 16.84 11.05 2.12
CA ALA A 105 16.27 10.46 0.92
C ALA A 105 16.83 11.08 -0.36
N ALA A 106 17.03 12.40 -0.37
CA ALA A 106 17.70 13.11 -1.47
C ALA A 106 19.14 12.61 -1.65
N VAL A 107 19.92 12.54 -0.56
CA VAL A 107 21.30 12.00 -0.58
C VAL A 107 21.34 10.56 -1.07
N ALA A 108 20.32 9.75 -0.72
CA ALA A 108 20.17 8.38 -1.19
C ALA A 108 19.69 8.27 -2.65
N GLY A 109 19.50 9.40 -3.35
CA GLY A 109 19.17 9.46 -4.77
C GLY A 109 17.67 9.36 -5.08
N SER A 110 16.79 9.57 -4.09
CA SER A 110 15.35 9.67 -4.34
C SER A 110 15.03 11.04 -4.96
N PRO A 111 14.55 11.13 -6.22
CA PRO A 111 14.34 12.43 -6.87
C PRO A 111 13.15 13.20 -6.28
N LEU A 112 12.19 12.47 -5.75
CA LEU A 112 10.98 12.99 -5.13
C LEU A 112 10.43 11.99 -4.11
N THR A 113 9.47 12.43 -3.32
CA THR A 113 8.73 11.58 -2.38
C THR A 113 7.23 11.78 -2.57
N VAL A 114 6.45 10.73 -2.33
CA VAL A 114 4.98 10.75 -2.41
C VAL A 114 4.39 10.01 -1.21
N THR A 115 3.19 10.39 -0.78
CA THR A 115 2.52 9.67 0.30
C THR A 115 1.00 9.85 0.27
N PHE A 116 0.32 9.08 1.09
CA PHE A 116 -1.14 9.11 1.28
C PHE A 116 -1.45 9.48 2.74
N PRO A 117 -1.43 10.77 3.07
CA PRO A 117 -1.56 11.22 4.45
C PRO A 117 -2.97 11.00 4.98
N ASN A 118 -3.04 10.69 6.26
CA ASN A 118 -4.30 10.74 6.99
C ASN A 118 -4.70 12.19 7.34
N ALA A 119 -5.89 12.38 7.92
CA ALA A 119 -6.40 13.72 8.23
C ALA A 119 -5.53 14.50 9.24
N LYS A 120 -4.75 13.79 10.09
CA LYS A 120 -3.89 14.43 11.11
C LYS A 120 -2.55 14.86 10.53
N SER A 121 -1.93 14.04 9.66
CA SER A 121 -0.63 14.34 9.08
C SER A 121 -0.70 15.27 7.86
N TYR A 122 -1.78 15.27 7.11
CA TYR A 122 -1.95 16.08 5.90
C TYR A 122 -1.63 17.58 6.10
N PRO A 123 -2.18 18.28 7.11
CA PRO A 123 -1.87 19.69 7.30
C PRO A 123 -0.39 19.96 7.57
N ILE A 124 0.31 19.01 8.21
CA ILE A 124 1.74 19.18 8.52
C ILE A 124 2.55 19.05 7.22
N PHE A 125 2.29 18.05 6.40
CA PHE A 125 2.95 17.88 5.12
C PHE A 125 2.76 19.10 4.22
N VAL A 126 1.52 19.57 4.05
CA VAL A 126 1.23 20.64 3.09
C VAL A 126 1.63 22.02 3.64
N LEU A 127 1.24 22.35 4.88
CA LEU A 127 1.41 23.71 5.40
C LEU A 127 2.79 23.96 6.02
N ARG A 128 3.49 22.93 6.50
CA ARG A 128 4.78 23.08 7.19
C ARG A 128 5.97 22.54 6.41
N LEU A 129 5.75 21.50 5.59
CA LEU A 129 6.81 20.81 4.86
C LEU A 129 6.82 21.14 3.35
N GLY A 130 5.82 21.89 2.88
CA GLY A 130 5.77 22.36 1.49
C GLY A 130 5.40 21.28 0.46
N TRP A 131 4.70 20.23 0.89
CA TRP A 131 4.20 19.20 -0.01
C TRP A 131 3.00 19.72 -0.81
N THR A 132 2.83 19.22 -2.03
CA THR A 132 1.76 19.61 -2.94
C THR A 132 0.71 18.53 -3.11
N ASP A 133 -0.55 18.95 -3.24
CA ASP A 133 -1.66 18.06 -3.57
C ASP A 133 -1.51 17.50 -4.98
N LEU A 134 -1.74 16.20 -5.11
CA LEU A 134 -1.82 15.47 -6.36
C LEU A 134 -3.26 14.96 -6.57
N PRO A 135 -3.63 14.50 -7.76
CA PRO A 135 -4.97 14.01 -8.03
C PRO A 135 -5.37 12.86 -7.11
N ARG A 136 -6.52 13.02 -6.45
CA ARG A 136 -7.03 12.03 -5.50
C ARG A 136 -7.41 10.73 -6.20
N LEU A 137 -7.07 9.62 -5.61
CA LEU A 137 -7.39 8.28 -6.10
C LEU A 137 -8.75 7.83 -5.56
N ARG A 138 -9.67 7.47 -6.46
CA ARG A 138 -11.02 7.03 -6.09
C ARG A 138 -11.06 5.54 -5.91
N LEU A 139 -11.52 5.08 -4.73
CA LEU A 139 -11.80 3.67 -4.48
C LEU A 139 -13.01 3.19 -5.28
N TRP A 140 -12.93 1.96 -5.77
CA TRP A 140 -14.07 1.22 -6.28
C TRP A 140 -14.43 0.10 -5.31
N ALA A 141 -15.70 -0.18 -5.16
CA ALA A 141 -16.19 -1.23 -4.28
C ALA A 141 -17.26 -2.07 -4.97
N ARG A 142 -17.26 -3.35 -4.62
CA ARG A 142 -18.35 -4.28 -4.89
C ARG A 142 -18.99 -4.68 -3.56
N PRO A 143 -20.26 -4.34 -3.30
CA PRO A 143 -21.00 -4.86 -2.16
C PRO A 143 -21.13 -6.39 -2.23
N LEU A 144 -20.92 -7.06 -1.10
CA LEU A 144 -21.04 -8.52 -0.98
C LEU A 144 -22.20 -8.92 -0.07
N ARG A 145 -22.55 -8.06 0.90
CA ARG A 145 -23.67 -8.24 1.82
C ARG A 145 -24.49 -6.96 1.89
N VAL A 146 -25.78 -7.04 1.61
CA VAL A 146 -26.69 -5.89 1.69
C VAL A 146 -26.78 -5.35 3.12
N SER A 147 -26.82 -6.25 4.11
CA SER A 147 -26.82 -5.89 5.53
C SER A 147 -25.58 -5.10 5.98
N GLY A 148 -24.40 -5.41 5.43
CA GLY A 148 -23.16 -4.68 5.71
C GLY A 148 -23.21 -3.25 5.17
N VAL A 149 -23.66 -3.08 3.94
CA VAL A 149 -23.85 -1.75 3.33
C VAL A 149 -24.87 -0.92 4.11
N ALA A 150 -26.00 -1.51 4.49
CA ALA A 150 -27.02 -0.83 5.28
C ALA A 150 -26.48 -0.40 6.66
N ARG A 151 -25.73 -1.28 7.34
CA ARG A 151 -25.07 -0.92 8.62
C ARG A 151 -24.10 0.23 8.45
N TYR A 152 -23.26 0.19 7.41
CA TYR A 152 -22.32 1.29 7.12
C TYR A 152 -23.04 2.63 6.92
N LEU A 153 -24.10 2.64 6.11
CA LEU A 153 -24.90 3.85 5.85
C LEU A 153 -25.62 4.37 7.11
N LEU A 154 -25.95 3.48 8.04
CA LEU A 154 -26.60 3.82 9.33
C LEU A 154 -25.58 4.11 10.45
N GLY A 155 -24.27 4.12 10.19
CA GLY A 155 -23.22 4.33 11.18
C GLY A 155 -23.14 3.25 12.27
N ARG A 156 -23.68 2.05 12.01
CA ARG A 156 -23.68 0.93 12.96
C ARG A 156 -22.43 0.07 12.75
N ALA A 157 -21.78 -0.34 13.85
CA ALA A 157 -20.65 -1.25 13.80
C ALA A 157 -21.05 -2.62 13.25
N GLY A 158 -20.24 -3.16 12.33
CA GLY A 158 -20.32 -4.53 11.86
C GLY A 158 -19.62 -5.51 12.80
N GLU A 159 -19.79 -6.80 12.53
CA GLU A 159 -19.03 -7.85 13.20
C GLU A 159 -17.68 -8.04 12.52
N HIS A 160 -16.67 -8.44 13.30
CA HIS A 160 -15.39 -8.87 12.76
C HIS A 160 -15.61 -10.08 11.86
N GLY A 161 -15.31 -9.91 10.59
CA GLY A 161 -15.21 -11.02 9.63
C GLY A 161 -13.73 -11.32 9.37
N GLY A 162 -13.47 -12.39 8.66
CA GLY A 162 -12.14 -12.80 8.23
C GLY A 162 -12.20 -13.47 6.85
N MET A 163 -11.04 -13.72 6.27
CA MET A 163 -10.97 -14.58 5.10
C MET A 163 -11.30 -16.02 5.53
N ARG A 164 -12.15 -16.70 4.76
CA ARG A 164 -12.38 -18.13 5.00
C ARG A 164 -11.09 -18.91 4.74
N ALA A 165 -10.82 -19.94 5.56
CA ALA A 165 -9.86 -20.94 5.14
C ALA A 165 -10.35 -21.54 3.82
N THR A 166 -9.65 -21.24 2.73
CA THR A 166 -9.94 -21.84 1.43
C THR A 166 -9.02 -23.01 1.24
N SER A 167 -9.58 -24.11 0.70
CA SER A 167 -8.81 -25.17 0.12
C SER A 167 -7.93 -24.58 -0.99
N GLY A 168 -6.68 -25.04 -1.13
CA GLY A 168 -5.75 -24.66 -2.18
C GLY A 168 -6.22 -25.09 -3.58
N ASP A 169 -7.53 -25.00 -3.86
CA ASP A 169 -8.16 -25.53 -5.06
C ASP A 169 -7.79 -24.72 -6.29
N VAL A 170 -7.30 -25.42 -7.28
CA VAL A 170 -7.20 -24.94 -8.65
C VAL A 170 -8.59 -24.87 -9.24
N ARG A 171 -8.94 -23.74 -9.87
CA ARG A 171 -10.28 -23.52 -10.46
C ARG A 171 -10.16 -23.02 -11.89
N THR A 172 -10.95 -23.57 -12.79
CA THR A 172 -11.13 -22.98 -14.11
C THR A 172 -12.18 -21.90 -14.07
N LEU A 173 -11.77 -20.63 -14.24
CA LEU A 173 -12.63 -19.47 -14.23
C LEU A 173 -12.43 -18.65 -15.52
N HIS A 174 -13.53 -18.40 -16.23
CA HIS A 174 -13.51 -17.65 -17.51
C HIS A 174 -12.49 -18.19 -18.53
N GLY A 175 -12.30 -19.52 -18.57
CA GLY A 175 -11.36 -20.17 -19.51
C GLY A 175 -9.88 -20.08 -19.11
N LEU A 176 -9.59 -19.69 -17.86
CA LEU A 176 -8.26 -19.65 -17.29
C LEU A 176 -8.18 -20.55 -16.06
N GLU A 177 -7.05 -21.23 -15.89
CA GLU A 177 -6.71 -21.89 -14.64
C GLU A 177 -6.31 -20.85 -13.59
N VAL A 178 -7.03 -20.80 -12.47
CA VAL A 178 -6.72 -19.92 -11.34
C VAL A 178 -6.29 -20.76 -10.15
N ARG A 179 -5.07 -20.54 -9.68
CA ARG A 179 -4.49 -21.29 -8.56
C ARG A 179 -3.81 -20.37 -7.55
N PRO A 180 -3.71 -20.80 -6.28
CA PRO A 180 -2.89 -20.12 -5.29
C PRO A 180 -1.44 -20.06 -5.71
N LEU A 181 -0.74 -19.03 -5.26
CA LEU A 181 0.70 -18.84 -5.44
C LEU A 181 1.37 -18.81 -4.06
N GLU A 182 2.33 -19.71 -3.86
CA GLU A 182 3.18 -19.78 -2.67
C GLU A 182 4.54 -19.08 -2.90
N ARG A 183 4.88 -18.82 -4.14
CA ARG A 183 6.08 -18.08 -4.56
C ARG A 183 5.86 -17.45 -5.93
N PHE A 184 6.48 -16.28 -6.13
CA PHE A 184 6.56 -15.62 -7.43
C PHE A 184 7.92 -15.89 -8.06
N GLY A 185 7.92 -16.22 -9.35
CA GLY A 185 9.10 -16.51 -10.14
C GLY A 185 9.26 -15.56 -11.34
N PRO A 186 10.15 -15.87 -12.30
CA PRO A 186 10.43 -15.02 -13.46
C PRO A 186 9.23 -14.72 -14.36
N ASP A 187 8.19 -15.55 -14.32
CA ASP A 187 6.92 -15.31 -15.01
C ASP A 187 6.19 -14.07 -14.47
N MET A 188 6.38 -13.75 -13.19
CA MET A 188 5.88 -12.50 -12.59
C MET A 188 6.61 -11.28 -13.14
N ASP A 189 7.92 -11.35 -13.34
CA ASP A 189 8.71 -10.24 -13.92
C ASP A 189 8.25 -9.93 -15.34
N GLU A 190 8.02 -10.97 -16.14
CA GLU A 190 7.49 -10.85 -17.50
C GLU A 190 6.07 -10.24 -17.50
N LEU A 191 5.19 -10.72 -16.60
CA LEU A 191 3.84 -10.17 -16.44
C LEU A 191 3.89 -8.71 -16.01
N GLY A 192 4.72 -8.35 -15.01
CA GLY A 192 4.89 -6.99 -14.51
C GLY A 192 5.33 -6.03 -15.62
N ARG A 193 6.29 -6.45 -16.44
CA ARG A 193 6.76 -5.67 -17.59
C ARG A 193 5.68 -5.45 -18.65
N ARG A 194 4.88 -6.47 -18.96
CA ARG A 194 3.73 -6.35 -19.89
C ARG A 194 2.63 -5.45 -19.34
N ALA A 195 2.31 -5.56 -18.05
CA ALA A 195 1.32 -4.74 -17.39
C ALA A 195 1.74 -3.26 -17.36
N ALA A 196 3.02 -3.01 -17.11
CA ALA A 196 3.61 -1.67 -17.04
C ALA A 196 3.48 -0.87 -18.34
N ALA A 197 3.29 -1.51 -19.49
CA ALA A 197 3.03 -0.82 -20.76
C ALA A 197 1.76 0.06 -20.74
N GLY A 198 0.83 -0.21 -19.81
CA GLY A 198 -0.40 0.57 -19.62
C GLY A 198 -0.33 1.55 -18.45
N TYR A 199 0.80 1.65 -17.74
CA TYR A 199 0.94 2.46 -16.54
C TYR A 199 1.71 3.75 -16.82
N GLY A 200 1.38 4.82 -16.09
CA GLY A 200 2.25 5.97 -15.90
C GLY A 200 3.37 5.65 -14.91
N SER A 201 3.73 6.60 -14.07
CA SER A 201 4.66 6.32 -12.96
C SER A 201 4.06 5.28 -12.00
N HIS A 202 4.84 4.28 -11.60
CA HIS A 202 4.36 3.17 -10.77
C HIS A 202 5.50 2.48 -10.04
N PHE A 203 5.20 1.80 -8.93
CA PHE A 203 6.17 0.92 -8.28
C PHE A 203 6.34 -0.36 -9.08
N SER A 204 7.55 -0.91 -9.07
CA SER A 204 7.88 -2.16 -9.77
C SER A 204 7.00 -3.32 -9.29
N ARG A 205 6.56 -4.15 -10.22
CA ARG A 205 5.71 -5.31 -9.98
C ARG A 205 6.44 -6.58 -10.41
N ASP A 206 7.63 -6.79 -9.83
CA ASP A 206 8.47 -7.96 -10.07
C ASP A 206 8.32 -9.03 -8.98
N ALA A 207 8.90 -10.20 -9.21
CA ALA A 207 8.83 -11.34 -8.30
C ALA A 207 9.42 -11.03 -6.94
N GLU A 208 10.54 -10.31 -6.88
CA GLU A 208 11.22 -9.97 -5.64
C GLU A 208 10.35 -9.06 -4.76
N TYR A 209 9.74 -8.01 -5.36
CA TYR A 209 8.79 -7.13 -4.66
C TYR A 209 7.58 -7.91 -4.15
N PHE A 210 6.96 -8.77 -4.98
CA PHE A 210 5.77 -9.52 -4.61
C PHE A 210 6.03 -10.56 -3.52
N ASN A 211 7.18 -11.26 -3.57
CA ASN A 211 7.59 -12.18 -2.52
C ASN A 211 7.74 -11.43 -1.19
N TRP A 212 8.54 -10.37 -1.16
CA TRP A 212 8.73 -9.54 0.03
C TRP A 212 7.42 -8.95 0.54
N ARG A 213 6.65 -8.31 -0.35
CA ARG A 213 5.49 -7.50 0.03
C ARG A 213 4.32 -8.33 0.54
N TYR A 214 4.15 -9.55 0.02
CA TYR A 214 2.94 -10.34 0.24
C TYR A 214 3.18 -11.72 0.85
N LEU A 215 4.23 -12.42 0.48
CA LEU A 215 4.49 -13.79 0.96
C LEU A 215 5.38 -13.81 2.20
N ASP A 216 6.40 -12.94 2.24
CA ASP A 216 7.28 -12.80 3.40
C ASP A 216 6.72 -11.77 4.42
N SER A 217 5.56 -11.19 4.12
CA SER A 217 4.87 -10.24 5.00
C SER A 217 4.29 -10.95 6.23
N PRO A 218 4.42 -10.37 7.43
CA PRO A 218 3.73 -10.86 8.62
C PRO A 218 2.20 -10.67 8.58
N ARG A 219 1.69 -10.00 7.54
CA ARG A 219 0.26 -9.77 7.31
C ARG A 219 -0.33 -10.89 6.45
N ASP A 220 -1.60 -11.23 6.68
CA ASP A 220 -2.31 -12.29 5.95
C ASP A 220 -2.76 -11.80 4.55
N TYR A 221 -2.04 -12.23 3.54
CA TYR A 221 -2.41 -12.04 2.14
C TYR A 221 -2.60 -13.38 1.44
N ARG A 222 -3.50 -13.41 0.45
CA ARG A 222 -3.68 -14.56 -0.44
C ARG A 222 -3.38 -14.17 -1.87
N CYS A 223 -2.45 -14.90 -2.47
CA CYS A 223 -1.96 -14.64 -3.81
C CYS A 223 -2.52 -15.67 -4.79
N PHE A 224 -3.00 -15.22 -5.94
CA PHE A 224 -3.57 -16.06 -6.99
C PHE A 224 -2.98 -15.71 -8.35
N GLY A 225 -2.56 -16.72 -9.10
CA GLY A 225 -2.17 -16.61 -10.50
C GLY A 225 -3.27 -17.14 -11.42
N ALA A 226 -3.57 -16.41 -12.49
CA ALA A 226 -4.41 -16.89 -13.58
C ALA A 226 -3.53 -17.31 -14.78
N TYR A 227 -3.71 -18.53 -15.27
CA TYR A 227 -2.86 -19.13 -16.30
C TYR A 227 -3.66 -19.45 -17.56
N ARG A 228 -3.03 -19.24 -18.71
CA ARG A 228 -3.54 -19.65 -20.02
C ARG A 228 -2.49 -20.51 -20.71
N GLY A 229 -2.79 -21.80 -20.91
CA GLY A 229 -1.84 -22.72 -21.54
C GLY A 229 -0.49 -22.80 -20.84
N GLY A 230 -0.47 -22.66 -19.52
CA GLY A 230 0.76 -22.65 -18.72
C GLY A 230 1.41 -21.29 -18.52
N GLU A 231 1.04 -20.25 -19.29
CA GLU A 231 1.58 -18.90 -19.16
C GLU A 231 0.80 -18.09 -18.12
N LEU A 232 1.50 -17.32 -17.29
CA LEU A 232 0.92 -16.41 -16.30
C LEU A 232 0.27 -15.20 -17.02
N ALA A 233 -1.06 -15.15 -17.00
CA ALA A 233 -1.87 -14.11 -17.63
C ALA A 233 -2.25 -12.98 -16.68
N GLY A 234 -2.15 -13.21 -15.37
CA GLY A 234 -2.45 -12.19 -14.35
C GLY A 234 -2.25 -12.71 -12.95
N VAL A 235 -2.13 -11.77 -12.01
CA VAL A 235 -1.99 -12.01 -10.57
C VAL A 235 -2.98 -11.13 -9.82
N ALA A 236 -3.59 -11.68 -8.76
CA ALA A 236 -4.34 -10.93 -7.77
C ALA A 236 -3.84 -11.26 -6.37
N VAL A 237 -3.70 -10.22 -5.55
CA VAL A 237 -3.41 -10.33 -4.11
C VAL A 237 -4.61 -9.83 -3.33
N VAL A 238 -5.09 -10.65 -2.41
CA VAL A 238 -6.30 -10.39 -1.62
C VAL A 238 -5.93 -10.29 -0.15
N GLY A 239 -6.37 -9.24 0.51
CA GLY A 239 -6.29 -9.04 1.94
C GLY A 239 -7.66 -8.78 2.55
N HIS A 240 -7.69 -8.71 3.88
CA HIS A 240 -8.90 -8.41 4.65
C HIS A 240 -8.58 -7.41 5.75
N THR A 241 -9.52 -6.50 6.01
CA THR A 241 -9.39 -5.50 7.08
C THR A 241 -10.73 -5.26 7.76
N PHE A 242 -10.67 -4.86 9.00
CA PHE A 242 -11.82 -4.36 9.74
C PHE A 242 -11.54 -2.94 10.21
N LYS A 243 -12.19 -1.97 9.57
CA LYS A 243 -12.02 -0.54 9.93
C LYS A 243 -13.38 0.15 9.95
N HIS A 244 -13.55 1.06 10.91
CA HIS A 244 -14.76 1.88 11.06
C HIS A 244 -16.06 1.06 11.08
N GLY A 245 -16.04 -0.12 11.71
CA GLY A 245 -17.20 -1.00 11.80
C GLY A 245 -17.56 -1.74 10.51
N VAL A 246 -16.68 -1.72 9.50
CA VAL A 246 -16.86 -2.43 8.22
C VAL A 246 -15.82 -3.53 8.08
N SER A 247 -16.29 -4.73 7.77
CA SER A 247 -15.46 -5.86 7.35
C SER A 247 -15.27 -5.80 5.84
N ALA A 248 -14.07 -5.48 5.37
CA ALA A 248 -13.79 -5.32 3.96
C ALA A 248 -12.68 -6.25 3.48
N GLY A 249 -12.95 -7.01 2.43
CA GLY A 249 -11.90 -7.57 1.59
C GLY A 249 -11.33 -6.47 0.70
N PHE A 250 -10.05 -6.55 0.38
CA PHE A 250 -9.44 -5.64 -0.57
C PHE A 250 -8.53 -6.39 -1.56
N LEU A 251 -8.52 -5.95 -2.80
CA LEU A 251 -7.49 -6.33 -3.76
C LEU A 251 -6.28 -5.43 -3.51
N ALA A 252 -5.29 -5.98 -2.82
CA ALA A 252 -4.02 -5.32 -2.58
C ALA A 252 -3.32 -5.03 -3.91
N ASP A 253 -3.29 -6.04 -4.80
CA ASP A 253 -2.79 -5.89 -6.16
C ASP A 253 -3.64 -6.64 -7.18
N LEU A 254 -3.69 -6.12 -8.41
CA LEU A 254 -4.27 -6.75 -9.57
C LEU A 254 -3.40 -6.43 -10.78
N VAL A 255 -2.46 -7.32 -11.08
CA VAL A 255 -1.50 -7.16 -12.18
C VAL A 255 -1.96 -7.97 -13.37
N VAL A 256 -2.32 -7.28 -14.44
CA VAL A 256 -2.80 -7.89 -15.67
C VAL A 256 -2.36 -7.01 -16.86
N ALA A 257 -1.89 -7.61 -17.95
CA ALA A 257 -1.59 -6.86 -19.16
C ALA A 257 -2.82 -6.07 -19.66
N PRO A 258 -2.66 -4.92 -20.36
CA PRO A 258 -3.77 -4.03 -20.72
C PRO A 258 -4.93 -4.69 -21.47
N ASP A 259 -4.66 -5.72 -22.24
CA ASP A 259 -5.62 -6.54 -23.02
C ASP A 259 -6.20 -7.74 -22.25
N GLY A 260 -5.68 -8.04 -21.07
CA GLY A 260 -5.98 -9.23 -20.27
C GLY A 260 -7.34 -9.24 -19.57
N VAL A 261 -8.42 -8.82 -20.23
CA VAL A 261 -9.77 -8.72 -19.66
C VAL A 261 -10.29 -10.03 -19.06
N GLN A 262 -9.96 -11.18 -19.65
CA GLN A 262 -10.35 -12.48 -19.13
C GLN A 262 -9.68 -12.79 -17.78
N ALA A 263 -8.38 -12.44 -17.67
CA ALA A 263 -7.64 -12.59 -16.41
C ALA A 263 -8.23 -11.70 -15.30
N VAL A 264 -8.60 -10.46 -15.60
CA VAL A 264 -9.33 -9.59 -14.64
C VAL A 264 -10.60 -10.28 -14.14
N ARG A 265 -11.43 -10.83 -15.04
CA ARG A 265 -12.67 -11.52 -14.66
C ARG A 265 -12.42 -12.75 -13.79
N ALA A 266 -11.45 -13.58 -14.17
CA ALA A 266 -11.10 -14.80 -13.46
C ALA A 266 -10.60 -14.49 -12.04
N LEU A 267 -9.64 -13.59 -11.93
CA LEU A 267 -9.02 -13.20 -10.67
C LEU A 267 -10.00 -12.50 -9.73
N VAL A 268 -10.84 -11.60 -10.25
CA VAL A 268 -11.88 -10.94 -9.46
C VAL A 268 -12.95 -11.94 -8.98
N SER A 269 -13.33 -12.92 -9.81
CA SER A 269 -14.24 -13.99 -9.39
C SER A 269 -13.64 -14.81 -8.25
N ARG A 270 -12.34 -15.10 -8.33
CA ARG A 270 -11.63 -15.79 -7.25
C ARG A 270 -11.58 -14.93 -5.99
N ALA A 271 -11.16 -13.67 -6.08
CA ALA A 271 -11.08 -12.75 -4.95
C ALA A 271 -12.41 -12.58 -4.22
N VAL A 272 -13.52 -12.47 -4.98
CA VAL A 272 -14.86 -12.44 -4.40
C VAL A 272 -15.18 -13.72 -3.62
N ALA A 273 -14.83 -14.88 -4.17
CA ALA A 273 -15.05 -16.16 -3.50
C ALA A 273 -14.28 -16.27 -2.17
N GLU A 274 -13.05 -15.73 -2.13
CA GLU A 274 -12.21 -15.74 -0.94
C GLU A 274 -12.80 -14.93 0.23
N VAL A 275 -13.40 -13.78 -0.06
CA VAL A 275 -13.84 -12.85 0.99
C VAL A 275 -15.35 -12.88 1.25
N LYS A 276 -16.16 -13.48 0.38
CA LYS A 276 -17.63 -13.45 0.44
C LYS A 276 -18.22 -13.96 1.78
N GLY A 277 -17.50 -14.86 2.45
CA GLY A 277 -17.95 -15.41 3.73
C GLY A 277 -17.74 -14.48 4.93
N GLY A 278 -16.79 -13.53 4.85
CA GLY A 278 -16.32 -12.70 5.96
C GLY A 278 -16.39 -11.19 5.72
N ALA A 279 -16.58 -10.74 4.47
CA ALA A 279 -16.55 -9.32 4.15
C ALA A 279 -17.91 -8.77 3.71
N ASP A 280 -18.17 -7.51 4.03
CA ASP A 280 -19.34 -6.75 3.60
C ASP A 280 -19.17 -6.20 2.18
N ALA A 281 -17.93 -5.92 1.79
CA ALA A 281 -17.56 -5.45 0.45
C ALA A 281 -16.16 -5.91 0.05
N LEU A 282 -15.89 -5.92 -1.26
CA LEU A 282 -14.53 -6.01 -1.82
C LEU A 282 -14.16 -4.67 -2.45
N VAL A 283 -13.01 -4.10 -2.06
CA VAL A 283 -12.55 -2.79 -2.51
C VAL A 283 -11.23 -2.88 -3.29
N LEU A 284 -10.99 -1.93 -4.19
CA LEU A 284 -9.75 -1.80 -4.94
C LEU A 284 -9.51 -0.37 -5.44
N LEU A 285 -8.29 -0.07 -5.86
CA LEU A 285 -8.01 1.01 -6.78
C LEU A 285 -8.12 0.46 -8.21
N PRO A 286 -8.90 1.12 -9.10
CA PRO A 286 -9.14 0.60 -10.43
C PRO A 286 -7.90 0.73 -11.32
N PRO A 287 -7.60 -0.26 -12.17
CA PRO A 287 -6.50 -0.19 -13.12
C PRO A 287 -6.73 0.93 -14.16
N PRO A 288 -5.67 1.44 -14.82
CA PRO A 288 -5.79 2.54 -15.77
C PRO A 288 -6.51 2.15 -17.08
N ALA A 289 -6.42 0.89 -17.50
CA ALA A 289 -7.01 0.43 -18.76
C ALA A 289 -8.55 0.45 -18.73
N ARG A 290 -9.16 1.14 -19.69
CA ARG A 290 -10.63 1.26 -19.80
C ARG A 290 -11.33 -0.10 -19.94
N SER A 291 -10.72 -1.04 -20.68
CA SER A 291 -11.22 -2.41 -20.87
C SER A 291 -11.33 -3.16 -19.53
N GLN A 292 -10.32 -3.04 -18.69
CA GLN A 292 -10.26 -3.65 -17.36
C GLN A 292 -11.28 -2.99 -16.41
N ARG A 293 -11.40 -1.65 -16.42
CA ARG A 293 -12.46 -0.95 -15.64
C ARG A 293 -13.87 -1.37 -16.06
N ARG A 294 -14.12 -1.54 -17.36
CA ARG A 294 -15.40 -2.08 -17.83
C ARG A 294 -15.65 -3.51 -17.36
N ALA A 295 -14.60 -4.35 -17.30
CA ALA A 295 -14.73 -5.70 -16.75
C ALA A 295 -15.08 -5.68 -15.25
N LEU A 296 -14.43 -4.81 -14.48
CA LEU A 296 -14.75 -4.60 -13.06
C LEU A 296 -16.19 -4.10 -12.86
N ALA A 297 -16.65 -3.14 -13.67
CA ALA A 297 -18.02 -2.64 -13.59
C ALA A 297 -19.04 -3.76 -13.87
N ARG A 298 -18.80 -4.60 -14.89
CA ARG A 298 -19.64 -5.79 -15.15
C ARG A 298 -19.58 -6.85 -14.05
N ALA A 299 -18.48 -6.87 -13.28
CA ALA A 299 -18.35 -7.71 -12.09
C ALA A 299 -18.98 -7.08 -10.84
N GLY A 300 -19.69 -5.95 -10.97
CA GLY A 300 -20.43 -5.30 -9.87
C GLY A 300 -19.64 -4.31 -9.05
N PHE A 301 -18.45 -3.87 -9.51
CA PHE A 301 -17.71 -2.77 -8.89
C PHE A 301 -18.21 -1.43 -9.40
N ALA A 302 -18.33 -0.48 -8.48
CA ALA A 302 -18.67 0.89 -8.79
C ALA A 302 -17.75 1.87 -8.04
N PRO A 303 -17.52 3.08 -8.59
CA PRO A 303 -16.78 4.11 -7.88
C PRO A 303 -17.53 4.52 -6.60
N THR A 304 -16.77 4.63 -5.51
CA THR A 304 -17.30 5.11 -4.21
C THR A 304 -17.12 6.62 -4.07
N ASN A 305 -17.66 7.20 -2.99
CA ASN A 305 -17.38 8.58 -2.60
C ASN A 305 -16.02 8.74 -1.91
N THR A 306 -15.38 7.62 -1.52
CA THR A 306 -14.06 7.65 -0.86
C THR A 306 -12.98 7.96 -1.88
N LYS A 307 -12.24 9.04 -1.60
CA LYS A 307 -11.07 9.46 -2.38
C LYS A 307 -9.87 9.53 -1.45
N LEU A 308 -8.84 8.76 -1.75
CA LEU A 308 -7.57 8.82 -1.03
C LEU A 308 -6.85 10.12 -1.41
N ARG A 309 -6.36 10.84 -0.40
CA ARG A 309 -5.49 11.99 -0.62
C ARG A 309 -4.14 11.48 -1.08
N PHE A 310 -3.60 12.11 -2.08
CA PHE A 310 -2.28 11.83 -2.62
C PHE A 310 -1.51 13.13 -2.68
N ILE A 311 -0.30 13.17 -2.12
CA ILE A 311 0.57 14.33 -2.07
C ILE A 311 1.99 13.94 -2.44
N GLY A 312 2.79 14.92 -2.88
CA GLY A 312 4.18 14.69 -3.23
C GLY A 312 5.05 15.92 -3.06
N LYS A 313 6.36 15.70 -3.00
CA LYS A 313 7.37 16.73 -2.91
C LYS A 313 8.60 16.33 -3.72
N THR A 314 9.15 17.26 -4.50
CA THR A 314 10.46 17.08 -5.14
C THR A 314 11.56 17.22 -4.11
N LEU A 315 12.58 16.38 -4.21
CA LEU A 315 13.77 16.39 -3.34
C LEU A 315 15.01 16.95 -4.06
N HIS A 316 14.93 17.06 -5.40
CA HIS A 316 15.95 17.67 -6.25
C HIS A 316 15.30 18.72 -7.17
N ASP A 317 16.03 19.78 -7.51
CA ASP A 317 15.52 20.91 -8.30
C ASP A 317 15.14 20.55 -9.73
N ASP A 318 15.76 19.53 -10.31
CA ASP A 318 15.49 18.99 -11.64
C ASP A 318 14.33 17.99 -11.67
N ALA A 319 13.90 17.50 -10.52
CA ALA A 319 12.78 16.58 -10.41
C ALA A 319 11.43 17.29 -10.49
N ARG A 320 10.43 16.61 -11.02
CA ARG A 320 9.05 17.11 -11.08
C ARG A 320 8.07 16.02 -10.69
N VAL A 321 7.14 16.36 -9.83
CA VAL A 321 5.98 15.51 -9.54
C VAL A 321 4.92 15.79 -10.58
N ASP A 322 4.60 14.79 -11.42
CA ASP A 322 3.54 14.93 -12.42
C ASP A 322 2.17 14.95 -11.74
N ALA A 323 1.47 16.07 -11.87
CA ALA A 323 0.16 16.29 -11.26
C ALA A 323 -1.02 15.88 -12.15
N ARG A 324 -0.80 15.26 -13.32
CA ARG A 324 -1.90 14.73 -14.16
C ARG A 324 -2.56 13.53 -13.48
N GLY A 325 -3.87 13.39 -13.63
CA GLY A 325 -4.65 12.36 -12.94
C GLY A 325 -4.35 10.92 -13.38
N ASP A 326 -3.74 10.75 -14.55
CA ASP A 326 -3.33 9.46 -15.13
C ASP A 326 -1.80 9.25 -15.09
N ALA A 327 -1.06 10.20 -14.52
CA ALA A 327 0.39 10.13 -14.46
C ALA A 327 0.90 9.02 -13.50
N TRP A 328 0.06 8.57 -12.57
CA TRP A 328 0.43 7.58 -11.56
C TRP A 328 -0.51 6.38 -11.57
N HIS A 329 0.06 5.19 -11.40
CA HIS A 329 -0.69 3.97 -11.13
C HIS A 329 -0.30 3.43 -9.77
N PHE A 330 -1.30 3.32 -8.89
CA PHE A 330 -1.20 2.72 -7.58
C PHE A 330 -2.22 1.63 -7.37
N THR A 331 -1.90 0.70 -6.49
CA THR A 331 -2.80 -0.30 -5.94
C THR A 331 -2.92 -0.13 -4.43
N LEU A 332 -3.82 -0.86 -3.78
CA LEU A 332 -3.93 -0.76 -2.32
C LEU A 332 -2.73 -1.37 -1.59
N GLY A 333 -1.98 -2.24 -2.27
CA GLY A 333 -0.74 -2.81 -1.75
C GLY A 333 0.44 -1.84 -1.68
N ASP A 334 0.35 -0.70 -2.35
CA ASP A 334 1.38 0.35 -2.28
C ASP A 334 1.31 1.17 -0.98
N PHE A 335 0.33 0.90 -0.13
CA PHE A 335 0.10 1.60 1.12
C PHE A 335 0.42 0.74 2.34
N ASP A 336 0.67 1.40 3.48
CA ASP A 336 0.96 0.75 4.76
C ASP A 336 -0.27 0.64 5.71
N PHE A 337 -1.47 1.04 5.27
CA PHE A 337 -2.63 1.16 6.16
C PHE A 337 -3.68 0.06 6.07
N PHE A 338 -3.36 -1.07 5.47
CA PHE A 338 -4.22 -2.25 5.49
C PHE A 338 -3.54 -3.39 6.22
#